data_3a2703c2b81991bbb1ea21304fab5065
#
_entry.id   3a2703c2b81991bbb1ea21304fab5065
#
_cell.length_a   1.000
_cell.length_b   1.000
_cell.length_c   1.000
_cell.angle_alpha   90.00
_cell.angle_beta   90.00
_cell.angle_gamma   90.00
#
_symmetry.space_group_name_H-M   'P 1'
#
loop_
_entity.id
_entity.type
_entity.pdbx_description
1 polymer ?
#
loop_
_entity_poly.entity_id
_entity_poly.type
_entity_poly.pdbx_seq_one_letter_code
_entity_poly.pdbx_strand_id
1 'polypeptide(L)'
;MQHLYKSIKLIYNIKMKLILASNSPRRKELLSKLNYQFEIIPSVGEEVSTAKLPVDIAKELANRKALEVFKAHPDAVVIGCDTVVEIDGQLLGKPADESQAKQMLTALSGKTHQVHTGVCIVHKMGVWLFADTTEVVFKSLSDKQILDYIATGSPMDKAGAYGIQDSGFVSHIVGSYDNVVGFPTERVGQILATIFAK
;
A
#
# COMPACT_ATOMS: atom_id res chain seq x y z
N MET A 1 -14.37 -39.77 19.63
CA MET A 1 -13.48 -38.60 19.54
C MET A 1 -12.69 -38.50 18.22
N GLN A 2 -12.10 -39.57 17.69
CA GLN A 2 -11.35 -39.53 16.42
C GLN A 2 -12.20 -39.21 15.16
N HIS A 3 -13.49 -39.59 15.15
CA HIS A 3 -14.39 -39.26 14.01
C HIS A 3 -14.78 -37.79 13.97
N LEU A 4 -14.97 -37.15 15.14
CA LEU A 4 -15.26 -35.72 15.21
C LEU A 4 -14.07 -34.88 14.72
N TYR A 5 -12.84 -35.28 15.05
CA TYR A 5 -11.61 -34.62 14.59
C TYR A 5 -11.41 -34.74 13.06
N LYS A 6 -11.73 -35.89 12.45
CA LYS A 6 -11.69 -36.08 11.00
C LYS A 6 -12.75 -35.25 10.27
N SER A 7 -13.96 -35.13 10.84
CA SER A 7 -15.03 -34.32 10.24
C SER A 7 -14.72 -32.83 10.32
N ILE A 8 -14.11 -32.37 11.41
CA ILE A 8 -13.65 -30.96 11.54
C ILE A 8 -12.51 -30.68 10.52
N LYS A 9 -11.60 -31.62 10.31
CA LYS A 9 -10.51 -31.48 9.31
C LYS A 9 -11.02 -31.42 7.87
N LEU A 10 -12.16 -32.05 7.56
CA LEU A 10 -12.76 -32.04 6.21
C LEU A 10 -13.49 -30.74 5.90
N ILE A 11 -13.98 -30.02 6.93
CA ILE A 11 -14.71 -28.74 6.78
C ILE A 11 -13.74 -27.57 6.56
N TYR A 12 -12.45 -27.71 6.96
CA TYR A 12 -11.43 -26.64 6.87
C TYR A 12 -10.51 -26.73 5.66
N ASN A 13 -10.80 -27.62 4.70
CA ASN A 13 -10.01 -27.70 3.46
C ASN A 13 -10.56 -26.78 2.33
N ILE A 14 -11.30 -25.74 2.67
CA ILE A 14 -11.58 -24.65 1.77
C ILE A 14 -10.29 -23.82 1.69
N LYS A 15 -9.51 -24.04 0.64
CA LYS A 15 -8.33 -23.21 0.33
C LYS A 15 -8.82 -21.78 0.14
N MET A 16 -8.78 -20.96 1.22
CA MET A 16 -9.20 -19.58 1.15
C MET A 16 -8.43 -18.88 0.05
N LYS A 17 -9.13 -18.24 -0.86
CA LYS A 17 -8.51 -17.40 -1.88
C LYS A 17 -7.90 -16.17 -1.23
N LEU A 18 -6.74 -15.75 -1.70
CA LEU A 18 -6.15 -14.46 -1.36
C LEU A 18 -6.41 -13.51 -2.53
N ILE A 19 -6.91 -12.31 -2.22
CA ILE A 19 -7.21 -11.27 -3.21
C ILE A 19 -6.47 -10.00 -2.85
N LEU A 20 -5.79 -9.40 -3.82
CA LEU A 20 -5.24 -8.06 -3.72
C LEU A 20 -6.23 -7.06 -4.35
N ALA A 21 -6.81 -6.19 -3.52
CA ALA A 21 -7.75 -5.14 -3.96
C ALA A 21 -7.00 -3.91 -4.52
N SER A 22 -6.10 -4.11 -5.48
CA SER A 22 -5.28 -3.04 -6.05
C SER A 22 -4.74 -3.38 -7.43
N ASN A 23 -4.75 -2.41 -8.34
CA ASN A 23 -4.10 -2.49 -9.65
C ASN A 23 -2.61 -2.13 -9.64
N SER A 24 -2.05 -1.72 -8.49
CA SER A 24 -0.65 -1.29 -8.41
C SER A 24 0.31 -2.43 -8.77
N PRO A 25 1.14 -2.30 -9.82
CA PRO A 25 2.12 -3.31 -10.18
C PRO A 25 3.16 -3.51 -9.07
N ARG A 26 3.49 -2.45 -8.35
CA ARG A 26 4.44 -2.47 -7.22
C ARG A 26 3.92 -3.33 -6.06
N ARG A 27 2.63 -3.16 -5.69
CA ARG A 27 2.00 -3.98 -4.65
C ARG A 27 1.89 -5.45 -5.04
N LYS A 28 1.58 -5.71 -6.32
CA LYS A 28 1.58 -7.07 -6.89
C LYS A 28 2.95 -7.72 -6.75
N GLU A 29 4.00 -7.01 -7.14
CA GLU A 29 5.38 -7.51 -7.04
C GLU A 29 5.75 -7.85 -5.59
N LEU A 30 5.48 -6.92 -4.65
CA LEU A 30 5.81 -7.14 -3.23
C LEU A 30 5.02 -8.30 -2.63
N LEU A 31 3.72 -8.43 -2.92
CA LEU A 31 2.92 -9.56 -2.45
C LEU A 31 3.42 -10.90 -3.03
N SER A 32 3.89 -10.91 -4.28
CA SER A 32 4.45 -12.11 -4.92
C SER A 32 5.68 -12.65 -4.19
N LYS A 33 6.47 -11.80 -3.53
CA LYS A 33 7.65 -12.19 -2.73
C LYS A 33 7.28 -13.04 -1.50
N LEU A 34 6.01 -12.99 -1.06
CA LEU A 34 5.51 -13.78 0.06
C LEU A 34 5.12 -15.21 -0.33
N ASN A 35 5.23 -15.59 -1.60
CA ASN A 35 4.95 -16.94 -2.11
C ASN A 35 3.51 -17.45 -1.88
N TYR A 36 2.53 -16.55 -1.74
CA TYR A 36 1.12 -16.90 -1.77
C TYR A 36 0.58 -16.82 -3.21
N GLN A 37 -0.34 -17.74 -3.55
CA GLN A 37 -1.15 -17.58 -4.77
C GLN A 37 -2.25 -16.58 -4.47
N PHE A 38 -2.45 -15.58 -5.32
CA PHE A 38 -3.48 -14.57 -5.17
C PHE A 38 -4.08 -14.15 -6.50
N GLU A 39 -5.27 -13.59 -6.42
CA GLU A 39 -5.98 -12.95 -7.52
C GLU A 39 -5.90 -11.42 -7.37
N ILE A 40 -5.98 -10.70 -8.48
CA ILE A 40 -6.07 -9.23 -8.48
C ILE A 40 -7.49 -8.85 -8.83
N ILE A 41 -8.18 -8.22 -7.89
CA ILE A 41 -9.52 -7.67 -8.08
C ILE A 41 -9.52 -6.26 -7.49
N PRO A 42 -9.26 -5.22 -8.30
CA PRO A 42 -9.16 -3.86 -7.78
C PRO A 42 -10.50 -3.35 -7.27
N SER A 43 -10.47 -2.51 -6.25
CA SER A 43 -11.61 -1.67 -5.90
C SER A 43 -11.83 -0.60 -6.97
N VAL A 44 -13.07 -0.24 -7.21
CA VAL A 44 -13.49 0.77 -8.21
C VAL A 44 -14.19 1.98 -7.56
N GLY A 45 -14.45 1.93 -6.24
CA GLY A 45 -15.11 2.99 -5.50
C GLY A 45 -14.27 4.25 -5.34
N GLU A 46 -14.91 5.34 -4.98
CA GLU A 46 -14.26 6.64 -4.78
C GLU A 46 -13.24 6.60 -3.63
N GLU A 47 -12.08 7.22 -3.85
CA GLU A 47 -11.00 7.37 -2.85
C GLU A 47 -11.23 8.64 -2.01
N VAL A 48 -12.32 8.66 -1.22
CA VAL A 48 -12.66 9.79 -0.33
C VAL A 48 -12.47 9.36 1.11
N SER A 49 -11.78 10.18 1.90
CA SER A 49 -11.60 10.02 3.35
C SER A 49 -12.17 11.20 4.12
N THR A 50 -12.71 10.95 5.29
CA THR A 50 -13.15 11.95 6.25
C THR A 50 -12.12 12.18 7.37
N ALA A 51 -11.10 11.36 7.45
CA ALA A 51 -10.02 11.49 8.40
C ALA A 51 -9.17 12.74 8.14
N LYS A 52 -8.53 13.24 9.18
CA LYS A 52 -7.69 14.46 9.11
C LYS A 52 -6.21 14.15 9.17
N LEU A 53 -5.83 13.09 9.89
CA LEU A 53 -4.43 12.71 10.03
C LEU A 53 -4.00 11.82 8.85
N PRO A 54 -2.81 12.03 8.28
CA PRO A 54 -2.31 11.28 7.13
C PRO A 54 -2.37 9.76 7.31
N VAL A 55 -1.95 9.29 8.49
CA VAL A 55 -1.98 7.87 8.86
C VAL A 55 -3.40 7.30 8.92
N ASP A 56 -4.37 8.09 9.35
CA ASP A 56 -5.77 7.65 9.43
C ASP A 56 -6.44 7.68 8.05
N ILE A 57 -6.08 8.65 7.20
CA ILE A 57 -6.49 8.69 5.79
C ILE A 57 -6.04 7.41 5.07
N ALA A 58 -4.76 7.05 5.19
CA ALA A 58 -4.23 5.84 4.57
C ALA A 58 -4.96 4.57 5.05
N LYS A 59 -5.26 4.46 6.36
CA LYS A 59 -6.03 3.34 6.92
C LYS A 59 -7.47 3.32 6.42
N GLU A 60 -8.15 4.46 6.42
CA GLU A 60 -9.54 4.55 5.97
C GLU A 60 -9.69 4.13 4.50
N LEU A 61 -8.82 4.65 3.62
CA LEU A 61 -8.83 4.31 2.20
C LEU A 61 -8.48 2.83 1.96
N ALA A 62 -7.49 2.30 2.69
CA ALA A 62 -7.17 0.87 2.63
C ALA A 62 -8.35 -0.02 3.06
N ASN A 63 -9.02 0.37 4.14
CA ASN A 63 -10.20 -0.34 4.66
C ASN A 63 -11.35 -0.33 3.65
N ARG A 64 -11.67 0.82 3.05
CA ARG A 64 -12.71 0.94 2.03
C ARG A 64 -12.44 0.04 0.83
N LYS A 65 -11.20 0.06 0.31
CA LYS A 65 -10.77 -0.81 -0.80
C LYS A 65 -10.93 -2.30 -0.47
N ALA A 66 -10.50 -2.71 0.70
CA ALA A 66 -10.62 -4.11 1.11
C ALA A 66 -12.09 -4.53 1.29
N LEU A 67 -12.89 -3.73 1.99
CA LEU A 67 -14.29 -4.05 2.28
C LEU A 67 -15.16 -4.08 1.03
N GLU A 68 -14.90 -3.20 0.05
CA GLU A 68 -15.62 -3.20 -1.22
C GLU A 68 -15.47 -4.56 -1.92
N VAL A 69 -14.24 -5.03 -2.07
CA VAL A 69 -13.97 -6.31 -2.73
C VAL A 69 -14.44 -7.48 -1.87
N PHE A 70 -14.29 -7.41 -0.56
CA PHE A 70 -14.73 -8.45 0.36
C PHE A 70 -16.26 -8.68 0.33
N LYS A 71 -17.07 -7.63 0.14
CA LYS A 71 -18.52 -7.77 -0.02
C LYS A 71 -18.91 -8.70 -1.17
N ALA A 72 -18.12 -8.67 -2.27
CA ALA A 72 -18.34 -9.56 -3.42
C ALA A 72 -17.68 -10.94 -3.24
N HIS A 73 -16.70 -11.07 -2.34
CA HIS A 73 -15.90 -12.27 -2.12
C HIS A 73 -15.79 -12.63 -0.62
N PRO A 74 -16.91 -12.91 0.09
CA PRO A 74 -16.92 -13.05 1.55
C PRO A 74 -16.17 -14.26 2.11
N ASP A 75 -15.85 -15.24 1.26
CA ASP A 75 -15.06 -16.41 1.62
C ASP A 75 -13.56 -16.26 1.36
N ALA A 76 -13.14 -15.11 0.83
CA ALA A 76 -11.72 -14.81 0.56
C ALA A 76 -11.04 -14.09 1.73
N VAL A 77 -9.71 -14.05 1.68
CA VAL A 77 -8.87 -13.08 2.40
C VAL A 77 -8.59 -11.94 1.43
N VAL A 78 -8.99 -10.73 1.76
CA VAL A 78 -8.81 -9.56 0.88
C VAL A 78 -7.86 -8.57 1.50
N ILE A 79 -6.87 -8.12 0.73
CA ILE A 79 -5.89 -7.09 1.12
C ILE A 79 -6.19 -5.81 0.35
N GLY A 80 -6.52 -4.74 1.07
CA GLY A 80 -6.56 -3.37 0.56
C GLY A 80 -5.39 -2.57 1.09
N CYS A 81 -4.81 -1.71 0.26
CA CYS A 81 -3.72 -0.82 0.65
C CYS A 81 -3.93 0.57 0.09
N ASP A 82 -3.51 1.57 0.85
CA ASP A 82 -3.41 2.94 0.37
C ASP A 82 -2.14 3.60 0.89
N THR A 83 -1.57 4.53 0.09
CA THR A 83 -0.30 5.18 0.42
C THR A 83 -0.43 6.68 0.23
N VAL A 84 -0.08 7.42 1.25
CA VAL A 84 -0.05 8.88 1.25
C VAL A 84 1.33 9.39 1.63
N VAL A 85 1.74 10.51 1.03
CA VAL A 85 2.97 11.24 1.36
C VAL A 85 2.58 12.51 2.09
N GLU A 86 3.31 12.81 3.17
CA GLU A 86 3.08 14.00 3.98
C GLU A 86 4.38 14.77 4.18
N ILE A 87 4.33 16.09 3.95
CA ILE A 87 5.43 17.01 4.24
C ILE A 87 4.88 18.30 4.86
N ASP A 88 5.46 18.75 5.96
CA ASP A 88 5.09 20.00 6.63
C ASP A 88 3.57 20.11 6.95
N GLY A 89 2.91 18.98 7.27
CA GLY A 89 1.47 18.88 7.51
C GLY A 89 0.59 18.87 6.26
N GLN A 90 1.19 18.84 5.06
CA GLN A 90 0.48 18.80 3.79
C GLN A 90 0.53 17.41 3.18
N LEU A 91 -0.62 16.94 2.69
CA LEU A 91 -0.72 15.68 1.95
C LEU A 91 -0.38 15.91 0.48
N LEU A 92 0.49 15.05 -0.03
CA LEU A 92 0.83 14.98 -1.44
C LEU A 92 0.22 13.70 -2.04
N GLY A 93 -0.87 13.86 -2.78
CA GLY A 93 -1.48 12.79 -3.59
C GLY A 93 -0.71 12.52 -4.87
N LYS A 94 -1.36 11.86 -5.84
CA LYS A 94 -0.84 11.77 -7.21
C LYS A 94 -0.95 13.13 -7.89
N PRO A 95 0.06 13.56 -8.64
CA PRO A 95 -0.04 14.80 -9.39
C PRO A 95 -1.08 14.69 -10.51
N ALA A 96 -1.85 15.75 -10.73
CA ALA A 96 -2.81 15.83 -11.82
C ALA A 96 -2.14 16.08 -13.19
N ASP A 97 -0.99 16.74 -13.16
CA ASP A 97 -0.20 17.11 -14.33
C ASP A 97 1.29 17.27 -13.98
N GLU A 98 2.11 17.51 -15.01
CA GLU A 98 3.56 17.71 -14.86
C GLU A 98 3.91 18.96 -14.02
N SER A 99 3.09 20.00 -14.07
CA SER A 99 3.29 21.23 -13.28
C SER A 99 3.14 20.92 -11.80
N GLN A 100 2.11 20.17 -11.42
CA GLN A 100 1.90 19.74 -10.04
C GLN A 100 2.98 18.75 -9.60
N ALA A 101 3.43 17.84 -10.47
CA ALA A 101 4.55 16.96 -10.19
C ALA A 101 5.83 17.77 -9.89
N LYS A 102 6.12 18.82 -10.66
CA LYS A 102 7.25 19.72 -10.42
C LYS A 102 7.13 20.41 -9.06
N GLN A 103 5.94 20.93 -8.71
CA GLN A 103 5.71 21.58 -7.42
C GLN A 103 5.96 20.63 -6.26
N MET A 104 5.43 19.40 -6.33
CA MET A 104 5.62 18.37 -5.31
C MET A 104 7.10 18.02 -5.12
N LEU A 105 7.81 17.73 -6.21
CA LEU A 105 9.24 17.39 -6.16
C LEU A 105 10.11 18.54 -5.64
N THR A 106 9.77 19.78 -6.00
CA THR A 106 10.45 20.97 -5.48
C THR A 106 10.21 21.12 -3.98
N ALA A 107 8.98 20.87 -3.50
CA ALA A 107 8.64 20.92 -2.08
C ALA A 107 9.38 19.87 -1.26
N LEU A 108 9.64 18.68 -1.83
CA LEU A 108 10.35 17.57 -1.21
C LEU A 108 11.89 17.73 -1.26
N SER A 109 12.42 18.50 -2.21
CA SER A 109 13.86 18.64 -2.46
C SER A 109 14.62 19.09 -1.22
N GLY A 110 15.63 18.31 -0.80
CA GLY A 110 16.50 18.59 0.35
C GLY A 110 15.82 18.47 1.71
N LYS A 111 14.60 17.92 1.76
CA LYS A 111 13.82 17.81 3.00
C LYS A 111 13.57 16.36 3.42
N THR A 112 13.14 16.22 4.68
CA THR A 112 12.55 14.99 5.23
C THR A 112 11.05 15.07 5.14
N HIS A 113 10.44 13.95 4.73
CA HIS A 113 8.99 13.80 4.65
C HIS A 113 8.58 12.40 5.12
N GLN A 114 7.29 12.16 5.31
CA GLN A 114 6.76 10.88 5.77
C GLN A 114 5.94 10.20 4.68
N VAL A 115 6.07 8.88 4.61
CA VAL A 115 5.25 8.01 3.77
C VAL A 115 4.48 7.06 4.65
N HIS A 116 3.15 7.14 4.59
CA HIS A 116 2.24 6.30 5.36
C HIS A 116 1.54 5.32 4.40
N THR A 117 1.69 4.03 4.65
CA THR A 117 0.92 3.01 3.94
C THR A 117 -0.05 2.33 4.90
N GLY A 118 -1.34 2.59 4.69
CA GLY A 118 -2.43 1.88 5.34
C GLY A 118 -2.65 0.52 4.68
N VAL A 119 -2.96 -0.48 5.50
CA VAL A 119 -3.29 -1.83 5.06
C VAL A 119 -4.52 -2.31 5.83
N CYS A 120 -5.47 -2.87 5.10
CA CYS A 120 -6.58 -3.62 5.63
C CYS A 120 -6.53 -5.05 5.09
N ILE A 121 -6.52 -6.03 5.99
CA ILE A 121 -6.66 -7.45 5.63
C ILE A 121 -7.95 -7.93 6.27
N VAL A 122 -8.93 -8.28 5.44
CA VAL A 122 -10.25 -8.71 5.89
C VAL A 122 -10.55 -10.13 5.44
N HIS A 123 -11.14 -10.91 6.32
CA HIS A 123 -11.70 -12.23 6.04
C HIS A 123 -12.86 -12.52 6.98
N LYS A 124 -13.61 -13.61 6.77
CA LYS A 124 -14.85 -13.92 7.51
C LYS A 124 -14.72 -13.97 9.04
N MET A 125 -13.51 -14.15 9.58
CA MET A 125 -13.29 -14.26 11.03
C MET A 125 -12.74 -12.98 11.66
N GLY A 126 -12.39 -11.95 10.88
CA GLY A 126 -11.87 -10.70 11.42
C GLY A 126 -11.24 -9.76 10.42
N VAL A 127 -10.76 -8.66 10.95
CA VAL A 127 -10.13 -7.57 10.20
C VAL A 127 -8.84 -7.17 10.90
N TRP A 128 -7.76 -7.04 10.15
CA TRP A 128 -6.54 -6.36 10.56
C TRP A 128 -6.44 -5.03 9.82
N LEU A 129 -6.43 -3.94 10.56
CA LEU A 129 -6.30 -2.60 10.03
C LEU A 129 -5.12 -1.90 10.72
N PHE A 130 -4.13 -1.50 9.95
CA PHE A 130 -2.93 -0.82 10.45
C PHE A 130 -2.35 0.12 9.42
N ALA A 131 -1.38 0.93 9.81
CA ALA A 131 -0.52 1.67 8.91
C ALA A 131 0.92 1.59 9.39
N ASP A 132 1.84 1.59 8.45
CA ASP A 132 3.26 1.76 8.70
C ASP A 132 3.70 3.14 8.18
N THR A 133 4.66 3.75 8.89
CA THR A 133 5.23 5.06 8.55
C THR A 133 6.72 4.92 8.34
N THR A 134 7.23 5.58 7.30
CA THR A 134 8.67 5.66 7.00
C THR A 134 9.04 7.10 6.74
N GLU A 135 10.09 7.57 7.39
CA GLU A 135 10.72 8.85 7.06
C GLU A 135 11.61 8.68 5.85
N VAL A 136 11.50 9.60 4.91
CA VAL A 136 12.29 9.62 3.67
C VAL A 136 13.02 10.96 3.58
N VAL A 137 14.34 10.91 3.45
CA VAL A 137 15.18 12.09 3.32
C VAL A 137 15.62 12.24 1.88
N PHE A 138 15.25 13.35 1.25
CA PHE A 138 15.66 13.67 -0.11
C PHE A 138 17.00 14.40 -0.16
N LYS A 139 17.76 14.13 -1.21
CA LYS A 139 18.87 14.96 -1.65
C LYS A 139 18.33 16.30 -2.14
N SER A 140 19.17 17.36 -2.11
CA SER A 140 18.85 18.58 -2.86
C SER A 140 18.81 18.28 -4.35
N LEU A 141 17.71 18.64 -5.01
CA LEU A 141 17.47 18.38 -6.42
C LEU A 141 17.62 19.67 -7.21
N SER A 142 18.28 19.60 -8.36
CA SER A 142 18.28 20.69 -9.35
C SER A 142 17.00 20.63 -10.18
N ASP A 143 16.60 21.78 -10.76
CA ASP A 143 15.48 21.86 -11.70
C ASP A 143 15.63 20.87 -12.85
N LYS A 144 16.86 20.68 -13.36
CA LYS A 144 17.14 19.72 -14.43
C LYS A 144 16.79 18.30 -14.01
N GLN A 145 17.20 17.85 -12.82
CA GLN A 145 16.89 16.50 -12.33
C GLN A 145 15.38 16.27 -12.18
N ILE A 146 14.67 17.28 -11.69
CA ILE A 146 13.21 17.24 -11.55
C ILE A 146 12.55 17.11 -12.92
N LEU A 147 12.93 17.97 -13.88
CA LEU A 147 12.35 17.95 -15.22
C LEU A 147 12.68 16.67 -16.00
N ASP A 148 13.92 16.18 -15.91
CA ASP A 148 14.31 14.91 -16.53
C ASP A 148 13.48 13.74 -16.00
N TYR A 149 13.22 13.72 -14.69
CA TYR A 149 12.40 12.66 -14.08
C TYR A 149 10.93 12.77 -14.47
N ILE A 150 10.37 13.99 -14.54
CA ILE A 150 9.00 14.20 -15.01
C ILE A 150 8.84 13.73 -16.46
N ALA A 151 9.81 14.00 -17.31
CA ALA A 151 9.79 13.59 -18.71
C ALA A 151 9.74 12.06 -18.91
N THR A 152 10.10 11.27 -17.89
CA THR A 152 9.92 9.80 -17.93
C THR A 152 8.46 9.35 -17.82
N GLY A 153 7.54 10.22 -17.40
CA GLY A 153 6.16 9.89 -17.07
C GLY A 153 5.98 9.14 -15.73
N SER A 154 7.08 8.71 -15.12
CA SER A 154 7.07 7.91 -13.89
C SER A 154 6.38 8.58 -12.70
N PRO A 155 6.43 9.90 -12.47
CA PRO A 155 5.77 10.58 -11.37
C PRO A 155 4.27 10.42 -11.32
N MET A 156 3.59 10.28 -12.46
CA MET A 156 2.16 10.55 -12.62
C MET A 156 1.23 9.56 -11.87
N ASP A 157 1.70 8.38 -11.57
CA ASP A 157 0.92 7.34 -10.87
C ASP A 157 1.28 7.20 -9.37
N LYS A 158 2.08 8.13 -8.82
CA LYS A 158 2.68 8.01 -7.50
C LYS A 158 2.32 9.17 -6.58
N ALA A 159 1.95 8.87 -5.32
CA ALA A 159 1.82 9.88 -4.29
C ALA A 159 3.16 10.60 -4.07
N GLY A 160 3.13 11.93 -3.94
CA GLY A 160 4.34 12.76 -3.86
C GLY A 160 5.14 12.86 -5.15
N ALA A 161 4.61 12.36 -6.26
CA ALA A 161 5.23 12.43 -7.58
C ALA A 161 6.61 11.73 -7.69
N TYR A 162 6.92 10.71 -6.88
CA TYR A 162 8.17 9.96 -7.00
C TYR A 162 8.03 8.47 -6.66
N GLY A 163 8.93 7.67 -7.24
CA GLY A 163 9.18 6.29 -6.83
C GLY A 163 10.55 6.17 -6.19
N ILE A 164 10.64 5.52 -5.05
CA ILE A 164 11.93 5.27 -4.39
C ILE A 164 12.84 4.37 -5.25
N GLN A 165 12.23 3.52 -6.11
CA GLN A 165 12.95 2.56 -6.93
C GLN A 165 13.66 3.21 -8.13
N ASP A 166 13.12 4.32 -8.66
CA ASP A 166 13.48 4.84 -9.99
C ASP A 166 13.92 6.31 -10.01
N SER A 167 13.65 7.07 -8.94
CA SER A 167 13.98 8.50 -8.92
C SER A 167 15.45 8.81 -8.63
N GLY A 168 16.12 7.98 -7.82
CA GLY A 168 17.47 8.27 -7.32
C GLY A 168 17.56 9.48 -6.38
N PHE A 169 16.42 10.05 -5.95
CA PHE A 169 16.32 11.27 -5.16
C PHE A 169 16.55 11.06 -3.67
N VAL A 170 16.31 9.84 -3.19
CA VAL A 170 16.40 9.52 -1.76
C VAL A 170 17.85 9.43 -1.33
N SER A 171 18.18 10.12 -0.23
CA SER A 171 19.46 10.03 0.48
C SER A 171 19.48 8.80 1.40
N HIS A 172 18.49 8.71 2.28
CA HIS A 172 18.28 7.57 3.18
C HIS A 172 16.82 7.54 3.66
N ILE A 173 16.45 6.45 4.33
CA ILE A 173 15.14 6.27 4.95
C ILE A 173 15.33 5.81 6.40
N VAL A 174 14.33 6.12 7.25
CA VAL A 174 14.18 5.55 8.59
C VAL A 174 12.85 4.80 8.62
N GLY A 175 12.91 3.48 8.56
CA GLY A 175 11.75 2.60 8.45
C GLY A 175 11.86 1.58 7.32
N SER A 176 10.74 1.25 6.70
CA SER A 176 10.64 0.17 5.70
C SER A 176 10.65 0.71 4.27
N TYR A 177 11.56 0.19 3.45
CA TYR A 177 11.57 0.44 2.00
C TYR A 177 10.28 -0.02 1.33
N ASP A 178 9.78 -1.21 1.68
CA ASP A 178 8.57 -1.78 1.12
C ASP A 178 7.32 -0.95 1.51
N ASN A 179 7.34 -0.31 2.69
CA ASN A 179 6.32 0.66 3.07
C ASN A 179 6.31 1.87 2.12
N VAL A 180 7.48 2.42 1.77
CA VAL A 180 7.57 3.54 0.82
C VAL A 180 7.10 3.14 -0.57
N VAL A 181 7.36 1.90 -0.99
CA VAL A 181 6.84 1.35 -2.26
C VAL A 181 5.32 1.20 -2.23
N GLY A 182 4.72 1.07 -1.03
CA GLY A 182 3.28 1.05 -0.80
C GLY A 182 2.70 -0.29 -0.36
N PHE A 183 3.53 -1.19 0.22
CA PHE A 183 3.11 -2.49 0.73
C PHE A 183 4.08 -2.98 1.82
N PRO A 184 3.78 -2.83 3.11
CA PRO A 184 4.65 -3.26 4.21
C PRO A 184 4.75 -4.79 4.28
N THR A 185 5.62 -5.37 3.48
CA THR A 185 5.68 -6.82 3.17
C THR A 185 5.89 -7.67 4.41
N GLU A 186 6.77 -7.24 5.33
CA GLU A 186 7.05 -8.00 6.55
C GLU A 186 5.80 -8.18 7.41
N ARG A 187 5.12 -7.09 7.74
CA ARG A 187 3.94 -7.11 8.62
C ARG A 187 2.75 -7.82 7.96
N VAL A 188 2.54 -7.60 6.66
CA VAL A 188 1.54 -8.33 5.89
C VAL A 188 1.84 -9.83 5.91
N GLY A 189 3.09 -10.23 5.70
CA GLY A 189 3.53 -11.63 5.74
C GLY A 189 3.25 -12.29 7.08
N GLN A 190 3.53 -11.63 8.20
CA GLN A 190 3.25 -12.13 9.56
C GLN A 190 1.74 -12.38 9.75
N ILE A 191 0.88 -11.45 9.30
CA ILE A 191 -0.57 -11.59 9.40
C ILE A 191 -1.07 -12.72 8.51
N LEU A 192 -0.61 -12.79 7.25
CA LEU A 192 -1.00 -13.87 6.35
C LEU A 192 -0.55 -15.25 6.87
N ALA A 193 0.65 -15.34 7.46
CA ALA A 193 1.09 -16.57 8.11
C ALA A 193 0.15 -17.00 9.24
N THR A 194 -0.39 -16.05 10.01
CA THR A 194 -1.38 -16.33 11.06
C THR A 194 -2.72 -16.81 10.48
N ILE A 195 -3.19 -16.20 9.39
CA ILE A 195 -4.46 -16.55 8.75
C ILE A 195 -4.39 -17.91 8.05
N PHE A 196 -3.27 -18.19 7.36
CA PHE A 196 -3.05 -19.42 6.60
C PHE A 196 -2.28 -20.49 7.37
N ALA A 197 -1.96 -20.26 8.67
CA ALA A 197 -1.36 -21.29 9.53
C ALA A 197 -2.24 -22.55 9.51
N LYS A 198 -1.62 -23.67 9.14
CA LYS A 198 -2.27 -24.97 8.99
C LYS A 198 -2.41 -25.68 10.32
#